data_56ff4e3b41759784a6e9d146dc1ccafd
#
_entry.id   56ff4e3b41759784a6e9d146dc1ccafd
#
_cell.length_a   1.000
_cell.length_b   1.000
_cell.length_c   1.000
_cell.angle_alpha   90.00
_cell.angle_beta   90.00
_cell.angle_gamma   90.00
#
_symmetry.space_group_name_H-M   'P 1'
#
loop_
_entity.id
_entity.type
_entity.pdbx_description
1 polymer ?
#
loop_
_entity_poly.entity_id
_entity_poly.type
_entity_poly.pdbx_seq_one_letter_code
_entity_poly.pdbx_strand_id
1 'polypeptide(L)' 'MIAMTDEIREQILTIRDTGETNMFDTNRVQRMAFERNFYELVLFLEEHKKEYLQFILTGKC' A
#
# COMPACT_ATOMS: atom_id res chain seq x y z
N MET A 1 -4.02 10.58 -12.74
CA MET A 1 -4.43 9.31 -12.13
C MET A 1 -3.19 8.52 -11.71
N ILE A 2 -3.18 8.02 -10.49
CA ILE A 2 -2.06 7.25 -9.97
C ILE A 2 -2.31 5.77 -10.20
N ALA A 3 -1.43 5.12 -10.94
CA ALA A 3 -1.49 3.67 -11.13
C ALA A 3 -0.48 2.99 -10.22
N MET A 4 -0.68 1.70 -9.99
CA MET A 4 0.29 0.92 -9.23
C MET A 4 1.61 0.86 -9.99
N THR A 5 2.63 1.51 -9.45
CA THR A 5 3.97 1.51 -10.02
C THR A 5 4.84 0.49 -9.30
N ASP A 6 6.00 0.20 -9.87
CA ASP A 6 6.95 -0.69 -9.19
C ASP A 6 7.36 -0.12 -7.84
N GLU A 7 7.51 1.19 -7.76
CA GLU A 7 7.86 1.85 -6.52
C GLU A 7 6.78 1.67 -5.46
N ILE A 8 5.51 1.89 -5.83
CA ILE A 8 4.39 1.69 -4.91
C ILE A 8 4.33 0.24 -4.46
N ARG A 9 4.51 -0.69 -5.38
CA ARG A 9 4.49 -2.11 -5.04
C ARG A 9 5.59 -2.46 -4.04
N GLU A 10 6.79 -1.95 -4.25
CA GLU A 10 7.90 -2.18 -3.33
C GLU A 10 7.62 -1.58 -1.95
N GLN A 11 6.99 -0.41 -1.91
CA GLN A 11 6.61 0.21 -0.65
C GLN A 11 5.59 -0.64 0.10
N ILE A 12 4.61 -1.20 -0.62
CA ILE A 12 3.64 -2.11 -0.01
C ILE A 12 4.35 -3.34 0.56
N LEU A 13 5.24 -3.93 -0.20
CA LEU A 13 5.96 -5.12 0.23
C LEU A 13 6.87 -4.84 1.43
N THR A 14 7.45 -3.65 1.48
CA THR A 14 8.25 -3.24 2.62
C THR A 14 7.42 -3.22 3.90
N ILE A 15 6.22 -2.65 3.83
CA ILE A 15 5.32 -2.62 4.98
C ILE A 15 4.89 -4.04 5.36
N ARG A 16 4.59 -4.88 4.36
CA ARG A 16 4.21 -6.27 4.62
C ARG A 16 5.32 -7.02 5.35
N ASP A 17 6.56 -6.77 4.99
CA ASP A 17 7.70 -7.46 5.56
C ASP A 17 7.93 -7.09 7.02
N THR A 18 7.39 -5.97 7.51
CA THR A 18 7.50 -5.63 8.92
C THR A 18 6.71 -6.60 9.81
N GLY A 19 5.65 -7.20 9.26
CA GLY A 19 4.79 -8.10 10.03
C GLY A 19 4.01 -7.41 11.14
N GLU A 20 3.98 -6.08 11.16
CA GLU A 20 3.40 -5.31 12.26
C GLU A 20 1.91 -5.02 12.10
N THR A 21 1.35 -5.23 10.91
CA THR A 21 -0.02 -4.86 10.67
C THR A 21 -0.70 -5.80 9.70
N ASN A 22 -2.02 -5.85 9.79
CA ASN A 22 -2.86 -6.54 8.82
C ASN A 22 -2.89 -5.72 7.53
N MET A 23 -2.47 -6.31 6.43
CA MET A 23 -2.40 -5.60 5.15
C MET A 23 -3.78 -5.22 4.60
N PHE A 24 -4.85 -5.79 5.12
CA PHE A 24 -6.21 -5.40 4.75
C PHE A 24 -6.70 -4.18 5.54
N ASP A 25 -5.99 -3.80 6.59
CA ASP A 25 -6.31 -2.59 7.34
C ASP A 25 -5.67 -1.40 6.62
N THR A 26 -6.39 -0.87 5.63
CA THR A 26 -5.85 0.19 4.78
C THR A 26 -5.51 1.45 5.54
N ASN A 27 -6.28 1.78 6.58
CA ASN A 27 -5.99 2.95 7.39
C ASN A 27 -4.66 2.82 8.10
N ARG A 28 -4.39 1.65 8.65
CA ARG A 28 -3.13 1.39 9.34
C ARG A 28 -1.96 1.38 8.37
N VAL A 29 -2.14 0.74 7.22
CA VAL A 29 -1.11 0.70 6.19
C VAL A 29 -0.79 2.10 5.69
N GLN A 30 -1.82 2.91 5.47
CA GLN A 30 -1.64 4.29 5.03
C GLN A 30 -0.84 5.10 6.07
N ARG A 31 -1.15 4.90 7.33
CA ARG A 31 -0.43 5.58 8.42
C ARG A 31 1.03 5.17 8.44
N MET A 32 1.31 3.88 8.31
CA MET A 32 2.68 3.39 8.27
C MET A 32 3.43 3.94 7.06
N ALA A 33 2.77 4.02 5.92
CA ALA A 33 3.35 4.59 4.72
C ALA A 33 3.70 6.06 4.95
N PHE A 34 2.82 6.81 5.58
CA PHE A 34 3.08 8.20 5.88
C PHE A 34 4.29 8.36 6.80
N GLU A 35 4.41 7.53 7.82
CA GLU A 35 5.52 7.58 8.75
C GLU A 35 6.85 7.23 8.10
N ARG A 36 6.82 6.44 7.03
CA ARG A 36 8.01 6.05 6.28
C ARG A 36 8.29 6.96 5.09
N ASN A 37 7.52 8.03 4.94
CA ASN A 37 7.63 8.98 3.82
C ASN A 37 7.28 8.34 2.48
N PHE A 38 6.46 7.30 2.48
CA PHE A 38 5.97 6.66 1.27
C PHE A 38 4.73 7.39 0.76
N TYR A 39 4.92 8.64 0.36
CA TYR A 39 3.78 9.51 0.03
C TYR A 39 3.01 9.04 -1.20
N GLU A 40 3.67 8.42 -2.15
CA GLU A 40 2.97 7.88 -3.31
C GLU A 40 2.02 6.77 -2.91
N LEU A 41 2.44 5.91 -1.98
CA LEU A 41 1.57 4.87 -1.45
C LEU A 41 0.40 5.47 -0.66
N VAL A 42 0.65 6.54 0.10
CA VAL A 42 -0.41 7.23 0.83
C VAL A 42 -1.50 7.71 -0.13
N LEU A 43 -1.08 8.36 -1.23
CA LEU A 43 -2.02 8.83 -2.24
C LEU A 43 -2.72 7.69 -2.96
N PHE A 44 -2.00 6.64 -3.25
CA PHE A 44 -2.58 5.47 -3.91
C PHE A 44 -3.67 4.84 -3.05
N LEU A 45 -3.41 4.69 -1.76
CA LEU A 45 -4.41 4.14 -0.83
C LEU A 45 -5.61 5.07 -0.68
N GLU A 46 -5.39 6.38 -0.78
CA GLU A 46 -6.49 7.34 -0.69
C GLU A 46 -7.41 7.26 -1.89
N GLU A 47 -6.86 7.09 -3.09
CA GLU A 47 -7.61 7.17 -4.32
C GLU A 47 -7.94 5.82 -4.96
N HIS A 48 -7.15 4.79 -4.67
CA HIS A 48 -7.25 3.50 -5.35
C HIS A 48 -7.26 2.34 -4.35
N LYS A 49 -8.05 2.48 -3.31
CA LYS A 49 -8.12 1.48 -2.24
C LYS A 49 -8.51 0.10 -2.76
N LYS A 50 -9.45 0.05 -3.72
CA LYS A 50 -9.89 -1.23 -4.27
C LYS A 50 -8.76 -1.96 -5.00
N GLU A 51 -7.95 -1.23 -5.73
CA GLU A 51 -6.84 -1.80 -6.46
C GLU A 51 -5.77 -2.32 -5.50
N TYR A 52 -5.55 -1.59 -4.42
CA TYR A 52 -4.66 -2.06 -3.37
C TYR A 52 -5.14 -3.38 -2.78
N LEU A 53 -6.42 -3.46 -2.43
CA LEU A 53 -6.96 -4.66 -1.83
C LEU A 53 -6.90 -5.84 -2.79
N GLN A 54 -7.14 -5.60 -4.07
CA GLN A 54 -7.02 -6.65 -5.08
C GLN A 54 -5.57 -7.15 -5.19
N PHE A 55 -4.62 -6.26 -5.14
CA PHE A 55 -3.21 -6.64 -5.14
C PHE A 55 -2.86 -7.53 -3.95
N ILE A 56 -3.35 -7.18 -2.76
CA ILE A 56 -3.09 -7.97 -1.56
C ILE A 56 -3.72 -9.35 -1.66
N LEU A 57 -4.93 -9.44 -2.22
CA LEU A 57 -5.63 -10.71 -2.37
C LEU A 57 -4.98 -11.63 -3.40
N THR A 58 -4.54 -11.09 -4.52
CA THR A 58 -4.11 -11.89 -5.66
C THR A 58 -2.61 -11.85 -5.92
N GLY A 59 -1.91 -10.86 -5.36
CA GLY A 59 -0.51 -10.62 -5.69
C GLY A 59 -0.29 -10.02 -7.06
N LYS A 60 -1.35 -9.53 -7.70
CA LYS A 60 -1.28 -8.95 -9.04
C LYS A 60 -1.89 -7.55 -9.06
N CYS A 61 -1.28 -6.69 -9.85
CA CYS A 61 -1.79 -5.35 -10.04
C CYS A 61 -2.97 -5.33 -11.01
#